data_0190aba3ba6f24c4fdad2452cbb185d7
#
_entry.id   0190aba3ba6f24c4fdad2452cbb185d7
#
_cell.length_a   1.000
_cell.length_b   1.000
_cell.length_c   1.000
_cell.angle_alpha   90.00
_cell.angle_beta   90.00
_cell.angle_gamma   90.00
#
_symmetry.space_group_name_H-M   'P 1'
#
loop_
_entity.id
_entity.type
_entity.pdbx_description
1 polymer ?
#
loop_
_entity_poly.entity_id
_entity_poly.type
_entity_poly.pdbx_seq_one_letter_code
_entity_poly.pdbx_strand_id
1 'polypeptide(L)'
;MQKPLLIKYFLPFIQWYALMIFIAIGIDFMLHRFDLVFIGRYLGMGGTIVILLSFIYSLRKRKIIQSGSPKKLLMLHEYLAWAGSIMLLVHAGIHFNAWLPWLAVAMLLITVGSGLVGKFLLKKANESLKERRLALINTGASNEDADKKLFFDSITVDLMKKWRIVHLPITLLLGALSLLHIISIIMFSK
;
A
#
# COMPACT_ATOMS: atom_id res chain seq x y z
N MET A 1 -7.23 -31.29 -0.94
CA MET A 1 -7.94 -30.04 -1.36
C MET A 1 -6.94 -28.88 -1.33
N GLN A 2 -6.66 -28.25 -2.46
CA GLN A 2 -5.79 -27.05 -2.50
C GLN A 2 -6.57 -25.85 -1.95
N LYS A 3 -5.98 -25.13 -0.99
CA LYS A 3 -6.60 -23.92 -0.44
C LYS A 3 -6.82 -22.89 -1.56
N PRO A 4 -7.96 -22.17 -1.57
CA PRO A 4 -8.22 -21.13 -2.57
C PRO A 4 -7.11 -20.08 -2.52
N LEU A 5 -6.73 -19.53 -3.68
CA LEU A 5 -5.66 -18.55 -3.83
C LEU A 5 -5.85 -17.34 -2.90
N LEU A 6 -7.10 -16.97 -2.69
CA LEU A 6 -7.49 -15.86 -1.82
C LEU A 6 -6.96 -16.04 -0.40
N ILE A 7 -7.16 -17.20 0.24
CA ILE A 7 -6.72 -17.46 1.62
C ILE A 7 -5.19 -17.52 1.70
N LYS A 8 -4.53 -18.16 0.74
CA LYS A 8 -3.07 -18.35 0.74
C LYS A 8 -2.31 -17.03 0.68
N TYR A 9 -2.82 -16.04 -0.07
CA TYR A 9 -2.12 -14.79 -0.33
C TYR A 9 -2.72 -13.59 0.42
N PHE A 10 -3.99 -13.69 0.84
CA PHE A 10 -4.65 -12.62 1.57
C PHE A 10 -4.19 -12.52 3.02
N LEU A 11 -3.85 -13.64 3.64
CA LEU A 11 -3.39 -13.66 5.04
C LEU A 11 -2.09 -12.86 5.26
N PRO A 12 -1.00 -13.02 4.48
CA PRO A 12 0.20 -12.19 4.62
C PRO A 12 -0.07 -10.71 4.39
N PHE A 13 -0.97 -10.38 3.46
CA PHE A 13 -1.40 -9.00 3.21
C PHE A 13 -2.03 -8.39 4.47
N ILE A 14 -3.01 -9.07 5.08
CA ILE A 14 -3.67 -8.61 6.32
C ILE A 14 -2.64 -8.46 7.44
N GLN A 15 -1.74 -9.43 7.60
CA GLN A 15 -0.72 -9.40 8.65
C GLN A 15 0.17 -8.16 8.55
N TRP A 16 0.71 -7.84 7.38
CA TRP A 16 1.55 -6.66 7.17
C TRP A 16 0.78 -5.35 7.35
N TYR A 17 -0.47 -5.32 6.90
CA TYR A 17 -1.33 -4.14 7.06
C TYR A 17 -1.70 -3.92 8.52
N ALA A 18 -2.12 -4.97 9.23
CA ALA A 18 -2.41 -4.90 10.67
C ALA A 18 -1.16 -4.54 11.48
N LEU A 19 0.00 -5.14 11.18
CA LEU A 19 1.26 -4.83 11.83
C LEU A 19 1.60 -3.34 11.72
N MET A 20 1.42 -2.73 10.56
CA MET A 20 1.63 -1.29 10.35
C MET A 20 0.74 -0.45 11.30
N ILE A 21 -0.54 -0.79 11.39
CA ILE A 21 -1.50 -0.10 12.26
C ILE A 21 -1.13 -0.29 13.74
N PHE A 22 -0.80 -1.52 14.17
CA PHE A 22 -0.39 -1.81 15.53
C PHE A 22 0.89 -1.07 15.93
N ILE A 23 1.87 -0.99 15.02
CA ILE A 23 3.11 -0.22 15.27
C ILE A 23 2.78 1.26 15.42
N ALA A 24 1.94 1.82 14.54
CA ALA A 24 1.54 3.24 14.62
C ALA A 24 0.84 3.54 15.95
N ILE A 25 -0.14 2.73 16.35
CA ILE A 25 -0.85 2.87 17.63
C ILE A 25 0.13 2.72 18.82
N GLY A 26 1.05 1.74 18.75
CA GLY A 26 2.03 1.52 19.81
C GLY A 26 2.98 2.71 19.99
N ILE A 27 3.47 3.30 18.89
CA ILE A 27 4.31 4.50 18.92
C ILE A 27 3.51 5.69 19.47
N ASP A 28 2.30 5.91 18.98
CA ASP A 28 1.43 6.98 19.45
C ASP A 28 1.16 6.88 20.95
N PHE A 29 0.83 5.69 21.44
CA PHE A 29 0.65 5.42 22.88
C PHE A 29 1.92 5.72 23.67
N MET A 30 3.10 5.31 23.18
CA MET A 30 4.38 5.60 23.85
C MET A 30 4.67 7.10 23.91
N LEU A 31 4.42 7.84 22.83
CA LEU A 31 4.61 9.29 22.80
C LEU A 31 3.73 10.00 23.83
N HIS A 32 2.48 9.58 23.96
CA HIS A 32 1.58 10.12 24.99
C HIS A 32 2.00 9.72 26.40
N ARG A 33 2.45 8.47 26.61
CA ARG A 33 2.85 7.97 27.94
C ARG A 33 4.09 8.67 28.50
N PHE A 34 5.00 9.11 27.61
CA PHE A 34 6.26 9.77 27.99
C PHE A 34 6.24 11.29 27.77
N ASP A 35 5.09 11.90 27.53
CA ASP A 35 4.94 13.34 27.26
C ASP A 35 5.78 13.85 26.07
N LEU A 36 6.04 12.98 25.09
CA LEU A 36 6.83 13.26 23.88
C LEU A 36 5.95 13.61 22.66
N VAL A 37 4.73 14.07 22.90
CA VAL A 37 3.72 14.37 21.85
C VAL A 37 4.23 15.41 20.84
N PHE A 38 5.14 16.32 21.24
CA PHE A 38 5.76 17.28 20.32
C PHE A 38 6.51 16.62 19.15
N ILE A 39 7.01 15.39 19.32
CA ILE A 39 7.68 14.60 18.26
C ILE A 39 6.71 14.31 17.13
N GLY A 40 5.42 14.13 17.42
CA GLY A 40 4.40 13.88 16.41
C GLY A 40 4.30 14.93 15.31
N ARG A 41 4.61 16.20 15.63
CA ARG A 41 4.68 17.27 14.61
C ARG A 41 5.82 17.02 13.62
N TYR A 42 6.98 16.63 14.11
CA TYR A 42 8.14 16.31 13.27
C TYR A 42 7.93 15.02 12.46
N LEU A 43 7.18 14.06 13.00
CA LEU A 43 6.81 12.85 12.27
C LEU A 43 5.94 13.14 11.04
N GLY A 44 5.06 14.15 11.10
CA GLY A 44 4.31 14.61 9.93
C GLY A 44 5.21 15.11 8.81
N MET A 45 6.16 15.98 9.12
CA MET A 45 7.14 16.51 8.15
C MET A 45 8.06 15.39 7.64
N GLY A 46 8.66 14.62 8.54
CA GLY A 46 9.54 13.51 8.18
C GLY A 46 8.84 12.45 7.34
N GLY A 47 7.63 12.05 7.72
CA GLY A 47 6.83 11.07 6.99
C GLY A 47 6.48 11.55 5.58
N THR A 48 6.15 12.83 5.41
CA THR A 48 5.91 13.43 4.10
C THR A 48 7.16 13.37 3.21
N ILE A 49 8.34 13.73 3.75
CA ILE A 49 9.62 13.66 3.02
C ILE A 49 9.91 12.21 2.61
N VAL A 50 9.74 11.26 3.53
CA VAL A 50 9.98 9.82 3.25
C VAL A 50 9.05 9.31 2.16
N ILE A 51 7.77 9.68 2.18
CA ILE A 51 6.81 9.32 1.12
C ILE A 51 7.21 9.98 -0.21
N LEU A 52 7.60 11.25 -0.23
CA LEU A 52 8.07 11.91 -1.45
C LEU A 52 9.29 11.21 -2.04
N LEU A 53 10.27 10.80 -1.23
CA LEU A 53 11.41 10.04 -1.68
C LEU A 53 11.00 8.68 -2.29
N SER A 54 9.93 8.08 -1.81
CA SER A 54 9.41 6.83 -2.40
C SER A 54 8.97 6.98 -3.86
N PHE A 55 8.61 8.19 -4.31
CA PHE A 55 8.21 8.46 -5.69
C PHE A 55 9.35 8.35 -6.72
N ILE A 56 10.62 8.27 -6.29
CA ILE A 56 11.76 8.07 -7.18
C ILE A 56 11.55 6.82 -8.05
N TYR A 57 10.98 5.75 -7.50
CA TYR A 57 10.60 4.58 -8.29
C TYR A 57 9.60 4.90 -9.40
N SER A 58 8.60 5.74 -9.12
CA SER A 58 7.59 6.14 -10.10
C SER A 58 8.21 6.92 -11.26
N LEU A 59 9.15 7.82 -10.97
CA LEU A 59 9.92 8.57 -11.96
C LEU A 59 10.78 7.63 -12.84
N ARG A 60 11.41 6.63 -12.22
CA ARG A 60 12.18 5.61 -12.95
C ARG A 60 11.30 4.75 -13.84
N LYS A 61 10.13 4.34 -13.36
CA LYS A 61 9.16 3.54 -14.12
C LYS A 61 8.65 4.28 -15.35
N ARG A 62 8.50 5.60 -15.26
CA ARG A 62 8.08 6.49 -16.37
C ARG A 62 9.23 6.93 -17.27
N LYS A 63 10.45 6.39 -17.06
CA LYS A 63 11.66 6.71 -17.82
C LYS A 63 12.11 8.18 -17.71
N ILE A 64 11.61 8.93 -16.73
CA ILE A 64 12.05 10.31 -16.44
C ILE A 64 13.49 10.27 -15.90
N ILE A 65 13.79 9.29 -15.04
CA ILE A 65 15.14 9.02 -14.54
C ILE A 65 15.62 7.71 -15.16
N GLN A 66 16.85 7.67 -15.65
CA GLN A 66 17.41 6.47 -16.29
C GLN A 66 18.33 5.67 -15.35
N SER A 67 18.82 6.27 -14.27
CA SER A 67 19.71 5.64 -13.30
C SER A 67 18.99 4.72 -12.32
N GLY A 68 19.67 3.73 -11.80
CA GLY A 68 19.20 2.80 -10.78
C GLY A 68 18.46 1.57 -11.32
N SER A 69 18.64 0.45 -10.63
CA SER A 69 17.94 -0.81 -10.93
C SER A 69 16.46 -0.71 -10.58
N PRO A 70 15.52 -0.97 -11.50
CA PRO A 70 14.09 -0.91 -11.24
C PRO A 70 13.64 -1.78 -10.05
N LYS A 71 14.28 -2.97 -9.89
CA LYS A 71 13.96 -3.88 -8.79
C LYS A 71 14.36 -3.31 -7.43
N LYS A 72 15.56 -2.70 -7.33
CA LYS A 72 16.04 -2.07 -6.08
C LYS A 72 15.20 -0.86 -5.73
N LEU A 73 14.84 -0.03 -6.72
CA LEU A 73 14.00 1.15 -6.51
C LEU A 73 12.56 0.78 -6.12
N LEU A 74 12.02 -0.33 -6.65
CA LEU A 74 10.71 -0.84 -6.21
C LEU A 74 10.76 -1.27 -4.75
N MET A 75 11.79 -2.02 -4.36
CA MET A 75 11.97 -2.44 -2.97
C MET A 75 12.13 -1.23 -2.04
N LEU A 76 12.92 -0.24 -2.43
CA LEU A 76 13.06 1.02 -1.70
C LEU A 76 11.73 1.76 -1.55
N HIS A 77 10.95 1.88 -2.64
CA HIS A 77 9.61 2.46 -2.61
C HIS A 77 8.70 1.76 -1.60
N GLU A 78 8.69 0.43 -1.57
CA GLU A 78 7.89 -0.34 -0.65
C GLU A 78 8.25 -0.06 0.83
N TYR A 79 9.56 -0.04 1.16
CA TYR A 79 10.02 0.25 2.52
C TYR A 79 9.76 1.70 2.94
N LEU A 80 10.07 2.66 2.06
CA LEU A 80 9.83 4.08 2.36
C LEU A 80 8.33 4.39 2.48
N ALA A 81 7.50 3.82 1.61
CA ALA A 81 6.06 4.00 1.70
C ALA A 81 5.51 3.43 3.02
N TRP A 82 5.98 2.25 3.45
CA TRP A 82 5.56 1.63 4.70
C TRP A 82 6.01 2.44 5.93
N ALA A 83 7.29 2.82 5.99
CA ALA A 83 7.85 3.60 7.09
C ALA A 83 7.22 5.00 7.17
N GLY A 84 7.11 5.69 6.03
CA GLY A 84 6.47 7.01 5.94
C GLY A 84 4.99 6.97 6.34
N SER A 85 4.29 5.87 6.01
CA SER A 85 2.89 5.69 6.43
C SER A 85 2.75 5.54 7.93
N ILE A 86 3.64 4.81 8.60
CA ILE A 86 3.65 4.71 10.07
C ILE A 86 3.85 6.11 10.68
N MET A 87 4.83 6.88 10.18
CA MET A 87 5.10 8.24 10.68
C MET A 87 3.89 9.15 10.52
N LEU A 88 3.22 9.10 9.36
CA LEU A 88 2.02 9.90 9.10
C LEU A 88 0.81 9.45 9.94
N LEU A 89 0.65 8.14 10.19
CA LEU A 89 -0.42 7.63 11.05
C LEU A 89 -0.22 8.07 12.51
N VAL A 90 1.01 8.02 13.02
CA VAL A 90 1.33 8.54 14.37
C VAL A 90 1.07 10.05 14.45
N HIS A 91 1.50 10.83 13.43
CA HIS A 91 1.21 12.26 13.36
C HIS A 91 -0.30 12.52 13.39
N ALA A 92 -1.08 11.76 12.64
CA ALA A 92 -2.54 11.91 12.56
C ALA A 92 -3.23 11.53 13.88
N GLY A 93 -2.76 10.52 14.62
CA GLY A 93 -3.27 10.13 15.94
C GLY A 93 -3.15 11.25 16.96
N ILE A 94 -2.07 12.01 16.91
CA ILE A 94 -1.81 13.16 17.79
C ILE A 94 -2.66 14.39 17.45
N HIS A 95 -3.03 14.59 16.17
CA HIS A 95 -3.68 15.81 15.66
C HIS A 95 -5.02 15.51 14.96
N PHE A 96 -5.94 14.93 15.68
CA PHE A 96 -7.17 14.34 15.14
C PHE A 96 -8.38 15.30 15.06
N ASN A 97 -8.20 16.58 14.73
CA ASN A 97 -9.21 17.61 14.96
C ASN A 97 -9.84 18.25 13.70
N ALA A 98 -9.60 17.75 12.48
CA ALA A 98 -10.12 18.38 11.27
C ALA A 98 -10.48 17.38 10.16
N TRP A 99 -11.48 17.71 9.34
CA TRP A 99 -11.96 16.86 8.24
C TRP A 99 -10.90 16.55 7.20
N LEU A 100 -10.06 17.53 6.84
CA LEU A 100 -9.06 17.38 5.79
C LEU A 100 -7.99 16.34 6.15
N PRO A 101 -7.37 16.35 7.34
CA PRO A 101 -6.50 15.28 7.81
C PRO A 101 -7.17 13.91 7.82
N TRP A 102 -8.44 13.81 8.19
CA TRP A 102 -9.19 12.55 8.18
C TRP A 102 -9.29 11.92 6.79
N LEU A 103 -9.65 12.74 5.80
CA LEU A 103 -9.68 12.30 4.41
C LEU A 103 -8.30 11.87 3.92
N ALA A 104 -7.24 12.60 4.29
CA ALA A 104 -5.87 12.23 3.95
C ALA A 104 -5.47 10.89 4.57
N VAL A 105 -5.82 10.63 5.84
CA VAL A 105 -5.57 9.33 6.51
C VAL A 105 -6.33 8.21 5.80
N ALA A 106 -7.60 8.41 5.47
CA ALA A 106 -8.38 7.42 4.74
C ALA A 106 -7.73 7.08 3.39
N MET A 107 -7.31 8.10 2.63
CA MET A 107 -6.62 7.91 1.36
C MET A 107 -5.25 7.26 1.55
N LEU A 108 -4.52 7.56 2.62
CA LEU A 108 -3.25 6.91 2.97
C LEU A 108 -3.46 5.40 3.20
N LEU A 109 -4.44 5.03 4.00
CA LEU A 109 -4.77 3.62 4.28
C LEU A 109 -5.14 2.87 3.00
N ILE A 110 -5.99 3.45 2.15
CA ILE A 110 -6.37 2.86 0.87
C ILE A 110 -5.14 2.74 -0.06
N THR A 111 -4.27 3.75 -0.10
CA THR A 111 -3.05 3.76 -0.91
C THR A 111 -2.10 2.64 -0.49
N VAL A 112 -1.84 2.49 0.81
CA VAL A 112 -1.00 1.41 1.33
C VAL A 112 -1.62 0.05 1.03
N GLY A 113 -2.93 -0.12 1.28
CA GLY A 113 -3.65 -1.34 0.95
C GLY A 113 -3.49 -1.71 -0.52
N SER A 114 -3.67 -0.75 -1.45
CA SER A 114 -3.51 -0.99 -2.88
C SER A 114 -2.07 -1.37 -3.28
N GLY A 115 -1.06 -0.79 -2.63
CA GLY A 115 0.35 -1.14 -2.82
C GLY A 115 0.66 -2.57 -2.37
N LEU A 116 0.18 -2.96 -1.19
CA LEU A 116 0.36 -4.31 -0.66
C LEU A 116 -0.35 -5.39 -1.52
N VAL A 117 -1.51 -5.07 -2.12
CA VAL A 117 -2.15 -5.96 -3.11
C VAL A 117 -1.20 -6.24 -4.27
N GLY A 118 -0.55 -5.21 -4.80
CA GLY A 118 0.43 -5.38 -5.89
C GLY A 118 1.62 -6.27 -5.48
N LYS A 119 2.13 -6.09 -4.27
CA LYS A 119 3.30 -6.81 -3.75
C LYS A 119 3.01 -8.28 -3.44
N PHE A 120 1.99 -8.55 -2.62
CA PHE A 120 1.78 -9.86 -2.03
C PHE A 120 0.82 -10.74 -2.82
N LEU A 121 -0.18 -10.13 -3.46
CA LEU A 121 -1.26 -10.90 -4.06
C LEU A 121 -1.06 -11.11 -5.56
N LEU A 122 -0.85 -10.05 -6.33
CA LEU A 122 -0.98 -10.11 -7.78
C LEU A 122 0.05 -11.03 -8.45
N LYS A 123 1.33 -10.90 -8.11
CA LYS A 123 2.39 -11.69 -8.76
C LYS A 123 2.21 -13.18 -8.47
N LYS A 124 2.11 -13.50 -7.18
CA LYS A 124 1.99 -14.91 -6.71
C LYS A 124 0.67 -15.54 -7.14
N ALA A 125 -0.45 -14.80 -7.11
CA ALA A 125 -1.74 -15.32 -7.56
C ALA A 125 -1.72 -15.63 -9.07
N ASN A 126 -1.11 -14.76 -9.88
CA ASN A 126 -1.01 -14.97 -11.32
C ASN A 126 -0.12 -16.16 -11.69
N GLU A 127 1.01 -16.34 -11.00
CA GLU A 127 1.89 -17.50 -11.15
C GLU A 127 1.16 -18.80 -10.77
N SER A 128 0.50 -18.81 -9.62
CA SER A 128 -0.25 -19.99 -9.14
C SER A 128 -1.45 -20.32 -10.03
N LEU A 129 -2.12 -19.34 -10.61
CA LEU A 129 -3.21 -19.58 -11.58
C LEU A 129 -2.67 -20.29 -12.83
N LYS A 130 -1.52 -19.84 -13.36
CA LYS A 130 -0.87 -20.49 -14.52
C LYS A 130 -0.45 -21.93 -14.22
N GLU A 131 0.18 -22.15 -13.07
CA GLU A 131 0.59 -23.49 -12.64
C GLU A 131 -0.60 -24.45 -12.52
N ARG A 132 -1.69 -24.01 -11.87
CA ARG A 132 -2.92 -24.79 -11.74
C ARG A 132 -3.55 -25.13 -13.09
N ARG A 133 -3.55 -24.16 -14.02
CA ARG A 133 -4.07 -24.40 -15.39
C ARG A 133 -3.25 -25.42 -16.13
N LEU A 134 -1.94 -25.32 -16.09
CA LEU A 134 -1.04 -26.28 -16.73
C LEU A 134 -1.20 -27.68 -16.11
N ALA A 135 -1.32 -27.78 -14.80
CA ALA A 135 -1.55 -29.05 -14.13
C ALA A 135 -2.86 -29.73 -14.57
N LEU A 136 -3.95 -28.97 -14.73
CA LEU A 136 -5.23 -29.47 -15.20
C LEU A 136 -5.14 -29.97 -16.67
N ILE A 137 -4.48 -29.22 -17.53
CA ILE A 137 -4.26 -29.62 -18.94
C ILE A 137 -3.41 -30.88 -19.01
N ASN A 138 -2.34 -30.98 -18.24
CA ASN A 138 -1.47 -32.15 -18.18
C ASN A 138 -2.16 -33.40 -17.64
N THR A 139 -3.24 -33.27 -16.87
CA THR A 139 -4.08 -34.38 -16.40
C THR A 139 -5.19 -34.73 -17.39
N GLY A 140 -5.18 -34.19 -18.61
CA GLY A 140 -6.12 -34.50 -19.67
C GLY A 140 -7.41 -33.67 -19.68
N ALA A 141 -7.50 -32.60 -18.87
CA ALA A 141 -8.64 -31.70 -18.91
C ALA A 141 -8.61 -30.84 -20.19
N SER A 142 -9.76 -30.61 -20.80
CA SER A 142 -9.89 -29.66 -21.90
C SER A 142 -9.61 -28.24 -21.41
N ASN A 143 -9.25 -27.31 -22.34
CA ASN A 143 -9.06 -25.90 -22.00
C ASN A 143 -10.35 -25.31 -21.38
N GLU A 144 -11.50 -25.69 -21.85
CA GLU A 144 -12.81 -25.23 -21.37
C GLU A 144 -13.09 -25.73 -19.94
N ASP A 145 -12.78 -26.98 -19.62
CA ASP A 145 -12.94 -27.53 -18.29
C ASP A 145 -11.96 -26.92 -17.29
N ALA A 146 -10.73 -26.64 -17.73
CA ALA A 146 -9.74 -25.94 -16.92
C ALA A 146 -10.19 -24.50 -16.58
N ASP A 147 -10.75 -23.79 -17.56
CA ASP A 147 -11.24 -22.42 -17.37
C ASP A 147 -12.48 -22.39 -16.45
N LYS A 148 -13.39 -23.35 -16.56
CA LYS A 148 -14.54 -23.52 -15.65
C LYS A 148 -14.09 -23.79 -14.21
N LYS A 149 -13.14 -24.70 -14.01
CA LYS A 149 -12.61 -25.04 -12.67
C LYS A 149 -11.83 -23.89 -12.02
N LEU A 150 -11.20 -23.02 -12.82
CA LEU A 150 -10.40 -21.90 -12.34
C LEU A 150 -11.15 -20.56 -12.41
N PHE A 151 -12.44 -20.55 -12.69
CA PHE A 151 -13.24 -19.35 -12.90
C PHE A 151 -13.12 -18.35 -11.73
N PHE A 152 -13.31 -18.79 -10.49
CA PHE A 152 -13.19 -17.92 -9.32
C PHE A 152 -11.76 -17.43 -9.07
N ASP A 153 -10.76 -18.27 -9.34
CA ASP A 153 -9.35 -17.89 -9.22
C ASP A 153 -8.99 -16.82 -10.26
N SER A 154 -9.50 -16.94 -11.49
CA SER A 154 -9.27 -15.96 -12.57
C SER A 154 -9.92 -14.60 -12.27
N ILE A 155 -11.18 -14.58 -11.80
CA ILE A 155 -11.88 -13.36 -11.38
C ILE A 155 -11.08 -12.68 -10.24
N THR A 156 -10.60 -13.46 -9.28
CA THR A 156 -9.79 -12.93 -8.17
C THR A 156 -8.54 -12.24 -8.67
N VAL A 157 -7.80 -12.84 -9.60
CA VAL A 157 -6.60 -12.24 -10.21
C VAL A 157 -6.93 -10.97 -11.00
N ASP A 158 -8.05 -10.96 -11.73
CA ASP A 158 -8.46 -9.78 -12.50
C ASP A 158 -8.90 -8.61 -11.61
N LEU A 159 -9.58 -8.88 -10.51
CA LEU A 159 -9.90 -7.85 -9.50
C LEU A 159 -8.62 -7.25 -8.90
N MET A 160 -7.62 -8.08 -8.59
CA MET A 160 -6.33 -7.60 -8.09
C MET A 160 -5.59 -6.73 -9.13
N LYS A 161 -5.67 -7.06 -10.43
CA LYS A 161 -5.11 -6.22 -11.51
C LYS A 161 -5.80 -4.87 -11.57
N LYS A 162 -7.13 -4.83 -11.52
CA LYS A 162 -7.93 -3.59 -11.51
C LYS A 162 -7.58 -2.74 -10.29
N TRP A 163 -7.49 -3.35 -9.11
CA TRP A 163 -7.11 -2.66 -7.87
C TRP A 163 -5.74 -1.99 -7.97
N ARG A 164 -4.77 -2.64 -8.60
CA ARG A 164 -3.43 -2.05 -8.84
C ARG A 164 -3.48 -0.81 -9.76
N ILE A 165 -4.39 -0.77 -10.74
CA ILE A 165 -4.54 0.38 -11.65
C ILE A 165 -5.01 1.60 -10.86
N VAL A 166 -5.87 1.42 -9.88
CA VAL A 166 -6.43 2.49 -9.04
C VAL A 166 -5.40 3.08 -8.08
N HIS A 167 -4.29 2.38 -7.81
CA HIS A 167 -3.24 2.84 -6.88
C HIS A 167 -2.72 4.24 -7.21
N LEU A 168 -2.41 4.53 -8.48
CA LEU A 168 -1.86 5.83 -8.87
C LEU A 168 -2.84 6.98 -8.70
N PRO A 169 -4.10 6.93 -9.20
CA PRO A 169 -5.08 7.97 -8.95
C PRO A 169 -5.31 8.27 -7.47
N ILE A 170 -5.41 7.22 -6.64
CA ILE A 170 -5.60 7.38 -5.19
C ILE A 170 -4.37 8.04 -4.55
N THR A 171 -3.16 7.67 -4.98
CA THR A 171 -1.92 8.29 -4.48
C THR A 171 -1.83 9.77 -4.86
N LEU A 172 -2.29 10.15 -6.05
CA LEU A 172 -2.35 11.56 -6.46
C LEU A 172 -3.36 12.35 -5.62
N LEU A 173 -4.52 11.75 -5.34
CA LEU A 173 -5.53 12.36 -4.46
C LEU A 173 -4.98 12.54 -3.04
N LEU A 174 -4.30 11.53 -2.49
CA LEU A 174 -3.60 11.64 -1.21
C LEU A 174 -2.60 12.80 -1.24
N GLY A 175 -1.80 12.91 -2.30
CA GLY A 175 -0.84 14.01 -2.46
C GLY A 175 -1.51 15.39 -2.46
N ALA A 176 -2.63 15.54 -3.18
CA ALA A 176 -3.40 16.78 -3.21
C ALA A 176 -3.97 17.15 -1.83
N LEU A 177 -4.59 16.18 -1.12
CA LEU A 177 -5.11 16.39 0.23
C LEU A 177 -4.01 16.75 1.24
N SER A 178 -2.86 16.07 1.16
CA SER A 178 -1.71 16.37 2.01
C SER A 178 -1.14 17.78 1.73
N LEU A 179 -1.06 18.18 0.47
CA LEU A 179 -0.62 19.53 0.10
C LEU A 179 -1.59 20.59 0.62
N LEU A 180 -2.89 20.40 0.46
CA LEU A 180 -3.90 21.31 1.00
C LEU A 180 -3.81 21.40 2.53
N HIS A 181 -3.59 20.27 3.22
CA HIS A 181 -3.38 20.26 4.67
C HIS A 181 -2.14 21.07 5.06
N ILE A 182 -1.00 20.87 4.40
CA ILE A 182 0.24 21.61 4.69
C ILE A 182 0.04 23.10 4.45
N ILE A 183 -0.56 23.51 3.33
CA ILE A 183 -0.85 24.93 3.03
C ILE A 183 -1.77 25.52 4.11
N SER A 184 -2.82 24.80 4.49
CA SER A 184 -3.75 25.23 5.55
C SER A 184 -3.02 25.48 6.87
N ILE A 185 -2.13 24.57 7.28
CA ILE A 185 -1.33 24.76 8.49
C ILE A 185 -0.43 25.97 8.39
N ILE A 186 0.29 26.15 7.27
CA ILE A 186 1.20 27.30 7.08
C ILE A 186 0.43 28.62 7.10
N MET A 187 -0.76 28.67 6.51
CA MET A 187 -1.55 29.90 6.43
C MET A 187 -2.27 30.28 7.74
N PHE A 188 -2.70 29.28 8.52
CA PHE A 188 -3.57 29.49 9.66
C PHE A 188 -2.95 29.14 11.02
N SER A 189 -1.75 28.54 11.07
CA SER A 189 -1.03 28.38 12.34
C SER A 189 -0.38 29.72 12.72
N LYS A 190 -1.04 30.44 13.62
CA LYS A 190 -0.44 31.58 14.34
C LYS A 190 0.31 31.08 15.56
#